data_b5d6005a5d934a1ffe5ea83657489466
#
_entry.id   b5d6005a5d934a1ffe5ea83657489466
#
_cell.length_a   1.000
_cell.length_b   1.000
_cell.length_c   1.000
_cell.angle_alpha   90.00
_cell.angle_beta   90.00
_cell.angle_gamma   90.00
#
_symmetry.space_group_name_H-M   'P 1'
#
loop_
_entity.id
_entity.type
_entity.pdbx_description
1 polymer ?
#
loop_
_entity_poly.entity_id
_entity_poly.type
_entity_poly.pdbx_seq_one_letter_code
_entity_poly.pdbx_strand_id
1 'polypeptide(L)'
;MRAFRSLRTLAEDLAAAGHVVLRFDYRTTGDSAGSELDDERVAALLASTREAIEFVADVAGNERVALLGLRLGATLASKVAETVAVEQLVLWAPCDSGAIYLREQQIMAAAQKKKLSDSSAHALGVDGVDAGGFLITPSMQADLPGLAPGTDRLPGNPDILLLNRDDIRVPPGLAEHMASRGSTFEVVASPGFKDMMQPPQLATVPDDAIRRIVAWFETHA
;
A
#
# COMPACT_ATOMS: atom_id res chain seq x y z
N MET A 1 -1.50 5.64 -12.08
CA MET A 1 -1.85 5.26 -10.69
C MET A 1 -3.09 6.01 -10.24
N ARG A 2 -4.13 5.32 -9.75
CA ARG A 2 -5.42 5.95 -9.38
C ARG A 2 -5.29 6.86 -8.14
N ALA A 3 -4.55 6.44 -7.12
CA ALA A 3 -4.41 7.15 -5.85
C ALA A 3 -3.24 8.18 -5.80
N PHE A 4 -2.60 8.49 -6.92
CA PHE A 4 -1.41 9.34 -6.95
C PHE A 4 -1.65 10.72 -6.33
N ARG A 5 -2.77 11.39 -6.70
CA ARG A 5 -3.13 12.71 -6.16
C ARG A 5 -3.33 12.66 -4.65
N SER A 6 -4.08 11.66 -4.17
CA SER A 6 -4.40 11.53 -2.75
C SER A 6 -3.16 11.27 -1.90
N LEU A 7 -2.25 10.40 -2.36
CA LEU A 7 -0.98 10.16 -1.66
C LEU A 7 -0.04 11.39 -1.73
N ARG A 8 -0.13 12.19 -2.78
CA ARG A 8 0.60 13.45 -2.87
C ARG A 8 0.05 14.47 -1.86
N THR A 9 -1.26 14.70 -1.85
CA THR A 9 -1.90 15.61 -0.89
C THR A 9 -1.60 15.18 0.55
N LEU A 10 -1.74 13.90 0.87
CA LEU A 10 -1.39 13.38 2.20
C LEU A 10 0.07 13.69 2.58
N ALA A 11 1.02 13.49 1.65
CA ALA A 11 2.42 13.77 1.92
C ALA A 11 2.69 15.27 2.13
N GLU A 12 2.01 16.14 1.37
CA GLU A 12 2.08 17.59 1.51
C GLU A 12 1.50 18.04 2.87
N ASP A 13 0.38 17.47 3.30
CA ASP A 13 -0.26 17.78 4.58
C ASP A 13 0.59 17.30 5.77
N LEU A 14 1.16 16.09 5.71
CA LEU A 14 2.09 15.60 6.74
C LEU A 14 3.37 16.46 6.81
N ALA A 15 3.91 16.88 5.67
CA ALA A 15 5.07 17.78 5.64
C ALA A 15 4.72 19.15 6.24
N ALA A 16 3.52 19.67 5.98
CA ALA A 16 3.03 20.92 6.59
C ALA A 16 2.84 20.78 8.11
N ALA A 17 2.52 19.58 8.60
CA ALA A 17 2.47 19.25 10.03
C ALA A 17 3.86 19.04 10.68
N GLY A 18 4.96 19.19 9.91
CA GLY A 18 6.33 19.15 10.42
C GLY A 18 7.04 17.80 10.30
N HIS A 19 6.45 16.82 9.62
CA HIS A 19 7.10 15.54 9.39
C HIS A 19 8.04 15.58 8.18
N VAL A 20 9.15 14.83 8.25
CA VAL A 20 9.95 14.50 7.06
C VAL A 20 9.26 13.38 6.30
N VAL A 21 8.83 13.64 5.07
CA VAL A 21 7.99 12.70 4.32
C VAL A 21 8.69 12.26 3.04
N LEU A 22 8.84 10.96 2.86
CA LEU A 22 9.33 10.32 1.64
C LEU A 22 8.18 9.61 0.91
N ARG A 23 7.99 9.97 -0.35
CA ARG A 23 7.23 9.17 -1.33
C ARG A 23 8.19 8.65 -2.38
N PHE A 24 8.08 7.38 -2.71
CA PHE A 24 8.96 6.75 -3.68
C PHE A 24 8.19 5.82 -4.62
N ASP A 25 8.75 5.56 -5.78
CA ASP A 25 8.33 4.47 -6.65
C ASP A 25 9.18 3.24 -6.34
N TYR A 26 8.53 2.10 -6.22
CA TYR A 26 9.21 0.82 -6.02
C TYR A 26 10.09 0.48 -7.22
N ARG A 27 11.19 -0.24 -7.01
CA ARG A 27 11.93 -0.84 -8.13
C ARG A 27 10.96 -1.56 -9.06
N THR A 28 11.23 -1.49 -10.35
CA THR A 28 10.39 -2.06 -11.42
C THR A 28 9.04 -1.37 -11.61
N THR A 29 8.84 -0.20 -11.00
CA THR A 29 7.61 0.59 -11.17
C THR A 29 7.92 2.07 -11.39
N GLY A 30 7.03 2.78 -12.07
CA GLY A 30 7.16 4.24 -12.30
C GLY A 30 8.48 4.61 -12.95
N ASP A 31 9.16 5.60 -12.37
CA ASP A 31 10.45 6.11 -12.83
C ASP A 31 11.65 5.41 -12.17
N SER A 32 11.41 4.44 -11.28
CA SER A 32 12.48 3.67 -10.62
C SER A 32 13.12 2.64 -11.55
N ALA A 33 14.38 2.28 -11.23
CA ALA A 33 15.16 1.32 -12.02
C ALA A 33 14.51 -0.08 -12.06
N GLY A 34 14.77 -0.81 -13.14
CA GLY A 34 14.25 -2.15 -13.40
C GLY A 34 13.12 -2.16 -14.42
N SER A 35 12.60 -3.34 -14.68
CA SER A 35 11.53 -3.57 -15.64
C SER A 35 10.34 -4.26 -15.00
N GLU A 36 9.13 -4.00 -15.51
CA GLU A 36 7.93 -4.76 -15.13
C GLU A 36 8.04 -6.25 -15.49
N LEU A 37 9.02 -6.62 -16.32
CA LEU A 37 9.28 -8.00 -16.74
C LEU A 37 10.36 -8.70 -15.91
N ASP A 38 10.99 -8.00 -14.96
CA ASP A 38 12.00 -8.60 -14.10
C ASP A 38 11.38 -9.68 -13.21
N ASP A 39 12.17 -10.70 -12.89
CA ASP A 39 11.81 -11.71 -11.90
C ASP A 39 11.93 -11.17 -10.48
N GLU A 40 11.41 -11.91 -9.50
CA GLU A 40 11.51 -11.59 -8.07
C GLU A 40 10.94 -10.20 -7.67
N ARG A 41 9.96 -9.71 -8.40
CA ARG A 41 9.39 -8.38 -8.18
C ARG A 41 8.82 -8.18 -6.77
N VAL A 42 8.20 -9.21 -6.17
CA VAL A 42 7.70 -9.11 -4.78
C VAL A 42 8.85 -8.87 -3.81
N ALA A 43 9.98 -9.56 -3.98
CA ALA A 43 11.18 -9.33 -3.18
C ALA A 43 11.75 -7.92 -3.40
N ALA A 44 11.77 -7.44 -4.65
CA ALA A 44 12.18 -6.08 -4.99
C ALA A 44 11.29 -5.00 -4.37
N LEU A 45 9.96 -5.20 -4.29
CA LEU A 45 9.04 -4.30 -3.60
C LEU A 45 9.34 -4.22 -2.11
N LEU A 46 9.59 -5.36 -1.46
CA LEU A 46 9.95 -5.41 -0.04
C LEU A 46 11.32 -4.76 0.22
N ALA A 47 12.31 -4.99 -0.65
CA ALA A 47 13.62 -4.37 -0.56
C ALA A 47 13.52 -2.84 -0.69
N SER A 48 12.78 -2.34 -1.68
CA SER A 48 12.55 -0.90 -1.85
C SER A 48 11.93 -0.23 -0.62
N THR A 49 11.03 -0.95 0.08
CA THR A 49 10.44 -0.42 1.31
C THR A 49 11.50 -0.31 2.42
N ARG A 50 12.41 -1.28 2.57
CA ARG A 50 13.50 -1.22 3.56
C ARG A 50 14.48 -0.11 3.24
N GLU A 51 14.91 0.00 1.99
CA GLU A 51 15.79 1.08 1.50
C GLU A 51 15.16 2.46 1.75
N ALA A 52 13.85 2.61 1.56
CA ALA A 52 13.14 3.85 1.84
C ALA A 52 13.12 4.20 3.35
N ILE A 53 13.00 3.21 4.23
CA ILE A 53 13.09 3.42 5.69
C ILE A 53 14.48 3.93 6.06
N GLU A 54 15.52 3.25 5.59
CA GLU A 54 16.91 3.64 5.85
C GLU A 54 17.19 5.06 5.33
N PHE A 55 16.75 5.36 4.12
CA PHE A 55 16.94 6.68 3.50
C PHE A 55 16.23 7.79 4.29
N VAL A 56 14.97 7.61 4.68
CA VAL A 56 14.24 8.65 5.39
C VAL A 56 14.78 8.86 6.80
N ALA A 57 15.23 7.80 7.48
CA ALA A 57 15.86 7.87 8.78
C ALA A 57 17.18 8.67 8.72
N ASP A 58 18.00 8.43 7.71
CA ASP A 58 19.25 9.16 7.47
C ASP A 58 18.99 10.66 7.22
N VAL A 59 18.06 10.96 6.30
CA VAL A 59 17.69 12.35 5.97
C VAL A 59 17.09 13.09 7.18
N ALA A 60 16.28 12.43 7.97
CA ALA A 60 15.66 13.02 9.16
C ALA A 60 16.64 13.12 10.34
N GLY A 61 17.76 12.39 10.32
CA GLY A 61 18.67 12.25 11.46
C GLY A 61 17.99 11.60 12.67
N ASN A 62 16.99 10.74 12.43
CA ASN A 62 16.15 10.16 13.46
C ASN A 62 15.72 8.73 13.01
N GLU A 63 15.84 7.76 13.92
CA GLU A 63 15.42 6.36 13.67
C GLU A 63 13.91 6.13 13.90
N ARG A 64 13.16 7.14 14.34
CA ARG A 64 11.72 7.06 14.54
C ARG A 64 11.01 7.17 13.20
N VAL A 65 10.75 6.03 12.55
CA VAL A 65 10.14 5.97 11.24
C VAL A 65 8.72 5.44 11.33
N ALA A 66 7.82 6.11 10.62
CA ALA A 66 6.47 5.64 10.36
C ALA A 66 6.35 5.06 8.96
N LEU A 67 5.60 3.98 8.80
CA LEU A 67 5.22 3.44 7.50
C LEU A 67 3.75 3.69 7.22
N LEU A 68 3.46 4.21 6.03
CA LEU A 68 2.09 4.30 5.52
C LEU A 68 1.98 3.56 4.19
N GLY A 69 1.05 2.63 4.11
CA GLY A 69 0.78 1.89 2.89
C GLY A 69 -0.70 1.90 2.52
N LEU A 70 -0.96 1.89 1.20
CA LEU A 70 -2.31 1.79 0.62
C LEU A 70 -2.45 0.49 -0.16
N ARG A 71 -3.51 -0.28 0.08
CA ARG A 71 -3.81 -1.55 -0.60
C ARG A 71 -2.64 -2.53 -0.48
N LEU A 72 -2.07 -2.99 -1.60
CA LEU A 72 -0.88 -3.84 -1.61
C LEU A 72 0.28 -3.19 -0.85
N GLY A 73 0.44 -1.86 -0.96
CA GLY A 73 1.45 -1.12 -0.20
C GLY A 73 1.28 -1.26 1.32
N ALA A 74 0.06 -1.36 1.82
CA ALA A 74 -0.20 -1.61 3.24
C ALA A 74 0.20 -3.06 3.64
N THR A 75 -0.05 -4.03 2.77
CA THR A 75 0.40 -5.42 2.99
C THR A 75 1.93 -5.52 2.97
N LEU A 76 2.60 -4.81 2.06
CA LEU A 76 4.06 -4.71 2.01
C LEU A 76 4.62 -4.04 3.27
N ALA A 77 4.05 -2.91 3.70
CA ALA A 77 4.45 -2.20 4.91
C ALA A 77 4.32 -3.10 6.15
N SER A 78 3.18 -3.80 6.30
CA SER A 78 2.98 -4.77 7.38
C SER A 78 4.02 -5.89 7.35
N LYS A 79 4.38 -6.39 6.14
CA LYS A 79 5.38 -7.46 5.99
C LYS A 79 6.80 -7.00 6.31
N VAL A 80 7.17 -5.79 5.91
CA VAL A 80 8.48 -5.21 6.25
C VAL A 80 8.59 -4.94 7.75
N ALA A 81 7.53 -4.46 8.39
CA ALA A 81 7.48 -4.22 9.83
C ALA A 81 7.65 -5.50 10.67
N GLU A 82 7.60 -6.70 10.08
CA GLU A 82 7.95 -7.97 10.77
C GLU A 82 9.45 -8.10 11.06
N THR A 83 10.28 -7.40 10.30
CA THR A 83 11.75 -7.51 10.40
C THR A 83 12.45 -6.19 10.67
N VAL A 84 11.77 -5.08 10.48
CA VAL A 84 12.28 -3.71 10.70
C VAL A 84 11.41 -3.05 11.75
N ALA A 85 12.01 -2.54 12.81
CA ALA A 85 11.28 -1.78 13.82
C ALA A 85 10.81 -0.45 13.23
N VAL A 86 9.51 -0.17 13.39
CA VAL A 86 8.89 1.12 13.04
C VAL A 86 8.09 1.60 14.24
N GLU A 87 7.93 2.90 14.37
CA GLU A 87 7.19 3.48 15.49
C GLU A 87 5.69 3.51 15.23
N GLN A 88 5.30 3.74 14.00
CA GLN A 88 3.91 3.86 13.60
C GLN A 88 3.68 3.12 12.28
N LEU A 89 2.50 2.48 12.16
CA LEU A 89 2.12 1.74 10.97
C LEU A 89 0.69 2.11 10.55
N VAL A 90 0.56 2.81 9.44
CA VAL A 90 -0.74 3.20 8.88
C VAL A 90 -1.09 2.27 7.71
N LEU A 91 -2.14 1.49 7.88
CA LEU A 91 -2.63 0.52 6.91
C LEU A 91 -3.92 1.02 6.26
N TRP A 92 -3.80 1.64 5.10
CA TRP A 92 -4.95 2.20 4.39
C TRP A 92 -5.56 1.16 3.44
N ALA A 93 -6.76 0.72 3.75
CA ALA A 93 -7.50 -0.29 3.00
C ALA A 93 -6.62 -1.51 2.62
N PRO A 94 -5.93 -2.13 3.58
CA PRO A 94 -5.01 -3.22 3.29
C PRO A 94 -5.73 -4.40 2.61
N CYS A 95 -4.96 -5.20 1.90
CA CYS A 95 -5.38 -6.53 1.47
C CYS A 95 -4.96 -7.54 2.53
N ASP A 96 -5.82 -8.48 2.89
CA ASP A 96 -5.51 -9.51 3.89
C ASP A 96 -4.28 -10.34 3.48
N SER A 97 -4.05 -10.48 2.18
CA SER A 97 -2.87 -11.14 1.62
C SER A 97 -2.65 -10.74 0.17
N GLY A 98 -1.46 -11.01 -0.36
CA GLY A 98 -1.18 -10.88 -1.78
C GLY A 98 -2.06 -11.76 -2.66
N ALA A 99 -2.52 -12.92 -2.15
CA ALA A 99 -3.47 -13.78 -2.86
C ALA A 99 -4.83 -13.09 -3.07
N ILE A 100 -5.34 -12.41 -2.04
CA ILE A 100 -6.60 -11.64 -2.15
C ILE A 100 -6.42 -10.47 -3.10
N TYR A 101 -5.31 -9.74 -3.00
CA TYR A 101 -4.98 -8.68 -3.94
C TYR A 101 -4.97 -9.20 -5.38
N LEU A 102 -4.27 -10.29 -5.66
CA LEU A 102 -4.19 -10.89 -7.00
C LEU A 102 -5.57 -11.24 -7.54
N ARG A 103 -6.41 -11.88 -6.71
CA ARG A 103 -7.78 -12.24 -7.10
C ARG A 103 -8.62 -11.01 -7.45
N GLU A 104 -8.53 -9.94 -6.67
CA GLU A 104 -9.22 -8.68 -6.98
C GLU A 104 -8.75 -8.11 -8.33
N GLN A 105 -7.44 -8.10 -8.60
CA GLN A 105 -6.90 -7.60 -9.87
C GLN A 105 -7.36 -8.46 -11.05
N GLN A 106 -7.40 -9.78 -10.91
CA GLN A 106 -7.91 -10.69 -11.94
C GLN A 106 -9.38 -10.43 -12.27
N ILE A 107 -10.22 -10.22 -11.24
CA ILE A 107 -11.65 -9.89 -11.42
C ILE A 107 -11.79 -8.55 -12.14
N MET A 108 -11.02 -7.54 -11.74
CA MET A 108 -11.06 -6.21 -12.36
C MET A 108 -10.58 -6.24 -13.81
N ALA A 109 -9.50 -6.96 -14.11
CA ALA A 109 -8.98 -7.14 -15.47
C ALA A 109 -10.01 -7.86 -16.36
N ALA A 110 -10.66 -8.92 -15.87
CA ALA A 110 -11.70 -9.63 -16.60
C ALA A 110 -12.91 -8.73 -16.90
N ALA A 111 -13.32 -7.89 -15.96
CA ALA A 111 -14.41 -6.92 -16.15
C ALA A 111 -14.05 -5.83 -17.18
N GLN A 112 -12.78 -5.41 -17.22
CA GLN A 112 -12.29 -4.43 -18.20
C GLN A 112 -12.17 -5.04 -19.61
N LYS A 113 -11.66 -6.27 -19.77
CA LYS A 113 -11.61 -6.98 -21.05
C LYS A 113 -12.97 -7.10 -21.72
N LYS A 114 -14.03 -7.21 -20.93
CA LYS A 114 -15.42 -7.24 -21.43
C LYS A 114 -15.87 -5.89 -21.99
N LYS A 115 -15.23 -4.77 -21.60
CA LYS A 115 -15.57 -3.38 -22.02
C LYS A 115 -14.66 -2.85 -23.13
N LEU A 116 -13.44 -3.37 -23.26
CA LEU A 116 -12.41 -2.91 -24.20
C LEU A 116 -11.88 -4.12 -24.98
N SER A 117 -11.96 -4.08 -26.30
CA SER A 117 -11.48 -5.16 -27.19
C SER A 117 -9.95 -5.30 -27.25
N ASP A 118 -9.19 -4.34 -26.66
CA ASP A 118 -7.73 -4.37 -26.63
C ASP A 118 -7.23 -4.00 -25.22
N SER A 119 -6.55 -4.94 -24.54
CA SER A 119 -5.83 -4.66 -23.31
C SER A 119 -4.33 -4.48 -23.58
N SER A 120 -3.67 -3.58 -22.84
CA SER A 120 -2.24 -3.29 -22.97
C SER A 120 -1.32 -4.51 -22.79
N ALA A 121 -1.71 -5.48 -21.98
CA ALA A 121 -0.98 -6.75 -21.83
C ALA A 121 -0.92 -7.56 -23.13
N HIS A 122 -1.97 -7.51 -23.95
CA HIS A 122 -2.00 -8.16 -25.26
C HIS A 122 -1.07 -7.48 -26.28
N ALA A 123 -0.90 -6.16 -26.15
CA ALA A 123 -0.03 -5.39 -27.06
C ALA A 123 1.47 -5.68 -26.82
N LEU A 124 1.85 -6.13 -25.63
CA LEU A 124 3.24 -6.48 -25.29
C LEU A 124 3.56 -7.96 -25.52
N GLY A 125 2.58 -8.79 -25.87
CA GLY A 125 2.78 -10.23 -26.06
C GLY A 125 3.23 -10.97 -24.78
N VAL A 126 2.98 -10.39 -23.61
CA VAL A 126 3.36 -10.93 -22.30
C VAL A 126 2.13 -11.46 -21.58
N ASP A 127 2.20 -12.70 -21.13
CA ASP A 127 1.18 -13.27 -20.27
C ASP A 127 1.18 -12.55 -18.91
N GLY A 128 0.01 -12.13 -18.44
CA GLY A 128 -0.10 -11.45 -17.14
C GLY A 128 -1.46 -10.84 -16.89
N VAL A 129 -1.62 -10.23 -15.75
CA VAL A 129 -2.80 -9.47 -15.33
C VAL A 129 -2.50 -7.99 -15.38
N ASP A 130 -3.21 -7.25 -16.23
CA ASP A 130 -3.17 -5.79 -16.23
C ASP A 130 -4.02 -5.25 -15.06
N ALA A 131 -3.34 -4.73 -14.05
CA ALA A 131 -3.94 -4.11 -12.88
C ALA A 131 -4.10 -2.57 -13.05
N GLY A 132 -4.58 -2.14 -14.22
CA GLY A 132 -4.80 -0.72 -14.54
C GLY A 132 -3.49 0.04 -14.80
N GLY A 133 -2.63 -0.52 -15.64
CA GLY A 133 -1.33 0.00 -16.02
C GLY A 133 -0.16 -0.51 -15.17
N PHE A 134 -0.41 -1.51 -14.33
CA PHE A 134 0.61 -2.26 -13.60
C PHE A 134 0.50 -3.72 -14.00
N LEU A 135 1.53 -4.25 -14.65
CA LEU A 135 1.55 -5.63 -15.11
C LEU A 135 1.93 -6.58 -13.96
N ILE A 136 1.05 -7.52 -13.65
CA ILE A 136 1.32 -8.65 -12.74
C ILE A 136 1.72 -9.85 -13.60
N THR A 137 3.02 -10.08 -13.74
CA THR A 137 3.59 -11.19 -14.53
C THR A 137 3.26 -12.55 -13.90
N PRO A 138 3.40 -13.67 -14.64
CA PRO A 138 3.23 -15.01 -14.08
C PRO A 138 4.14 -15.28 -12.87
N SER A 139 5.39 -14.82 -12.89
CA SER A 139 6.32 -14.89 -11.76
C SER A 139 5.74 -14.16 -10.53
N MET A 140 5.34 -12.91 -10.69
CA MET A 140 4.72 -12.15 -9.60
C MET A 140 3.41 -12.79 -9.11
N GLN A 141 2.61 -13.40 -9.97
CA GLN A 141 1.41 -14.13 -9.57
C GLN A 141 1.72 -15.35 -8.69
N ALA A 142 2.86 -16.01 -8.93
CA ALA A 142 3.33 -17.12 -8.10
C ALA A 142 3.83 -16.64 -6.72
N ASP A 143 4.46 -15.47 -6.64
CA ASP A 143 5.07 -14.95 -5.42
C ASP A 143 4.06 -14.24 -4.50
N LEU A 144 3.07 -13.53 -5.07
CA LEU A 144 2.09 -12.75 -4.31
C LEU A 144 1.39 -13.54 -3.19
N PRO A 145 0.98 -14.82 -3.37
CA PRO A 145 0.35 -15.59 -2.30
C PRO A 145 1.20 -15.75 -1.04
N GLY A 146 2.52 -15.72 -1.17
CA GLY A 146 3.45 -15.73 -0.03
C GLY A 146 3.46 -14.43 0.78
N LEU A 147 2.89 -13.36 0.24
CA LEU A 147 2.80 -12.07 0.91
C LEU A 147 1.55 -12.02 1.80
N ALA A 148 1.68 -12.53 3.01
CA ALA A 148 0.65 -12.50 4.04
C ALA A 148 1.23 -11.97 5.35
N PRO A 149 0.48 -11.21 6.14
CA PRO A 149 0.91 -10.79 7.48
C PRO A 149 1.20 -12.01 8.36
N GLY A 150 2.31 -11.96 9.09
CA GLY A 150 2.65 -12.96 10.11
C GLY A 150 1.76 -12.83 11.35
N THR A 151 1.93 -13.74 12.31
CA THR A 151 1.12 -13.80 13.55
C THR A 151 1.79 -13.12 14.75
N ASP A 152 3.09 -12.93 14.70
CA ASP A 152 3.88 -12.43 15.83
C ASP A 152 3.72 -10.92 16.02
N ARG A 153 3.99 -10.45 17.25
CA ARG A 153 4.10 -9.00 17.51
C ARG A 153 5.20 -8.39 16.66
N LEU A 154 4.94 -7.17 16.21
CA LEU A 154 5.90 -6.43 15.40
C LEU A 154 7.07 -5.92 16.26
N PRO A 155 8.32 -6.01 15.78
CA PRO A 155 9.46 -5.34 16.40
C PRO A 155 9.17 -3.85 16.61
N GLY A 156 9.68 -3.31 17.72
CA GLY A 156 9.41 -1.89 18.07
C GLY A 156 8.03 -1.64 18.64
N ASN A 157 7.13 -2.61 18.55
CA ASN A 157 5.78 -2.50 19.12
C ASN A 157 5.02 -1.24 18.63
N PRO A 158 4.85 -1.06 17.31
CA PRO A 158 4.32 0.15 16.71
C PRO A 158 2.89 0.46 17.13
N ASP A 159 2.54 1.73 17.08
CA ASP A 159 1.13 2.14 17.04
C ASP A 159 0.56 1.88 15.66
N ILE A 160 -0.63 1.28 15.60
CA ILE A 160 -1.23 0.86 14.33
C ILE A 160 -2.55 1.59 14.09
N LEU A 161 -2.66 2.25 12.95
CA LEU A 161 -3.91 2.80 12.42
C LEU A 161 -4.37 2.01 11.22
N LEU A 162 -5.55 1.42 11.28
CA LEU A 162 -6.19 0.74 10.17
C LEU A 162 -7.36 1.58 9.63
N LEU A 163 -7.25 2.01 8.37
CA LEU A 163 -8.35 2.67 7.67
C LEU A 163 -9.10 1.66 6.81
N ASN A 164 -10.34 1.40 7.17
CA ASN A 164 -11.20 0.51 6.42
C ASN A 164 -11.78 1.21 5.19
N ARG A 165 -11.85 0.49 4.07
CA ARG A 165 -12.53 0.96 2.86
C ARG A 165 -14.05 1.03 3.08
N ASP A 166 -14.71 1.97 2.38
CA ASP A 166 -16.14 2.24 2.48
C ASP A 166 -16.98 1.51 1.41
N ASP A 167 -16.32 0.82 0.47
CA ASP A 167 -17.00 0.19 -0.68
C ASP A 167 -17.26 -1.31 -0.51
N ILE A 168 -16.61 -1.96 0.46
CA ILE A 168 -16.85 -3.35 0.84
C ILE A 168 -16.71 -3.52 2.35
N ARG A 169 -17.36 -4.56 2.89
CA ARG A 169 -17.15 -4.95 4.28
C ARG A 169 -15.78 -5.61 4.45
N VAL A 170 -14.94 -5.05 5.30
CA VAL A 170 -13.66 -5.66 5.66
C VAL A 170 -13.92 -6.91 6.52
N PRO A 171 -13.22 -8.01 6.27
CA PRO A 171 -13.29 -9.19 7.12
C PRO A 171 -12.91 -8.84 8.56
N PRO A 172 -13.71 -9.22 9.58
CA PRO A 172 -13.39 -8.92 10.97
C PRO A 172 -12.03 -9.45 11.42
N GLY A 173 -11.60 -10.60 10.90
CA GLY A 173 -10.35 -11.24 11.27
C GLY A 173 -9.09 -10.43 10.97
N LEU A 174 -9.09 -9.54 9.96
CA LEU A 174 -7.93 -8.69 9.70
C LEU A 174 -7.70 -7.69 10.84
N ALA A 175 -8.76 -7.01 11.29
CA ALA A 175 -8.66 -6.05 12.38
C ALA A 175 -8.22 -6.71 13.68
N GLU A 176 -8.82 -7.86 14.04
CA GLU A 176 -8.44 -8.65 15.21
C GLU A 176 -6.98 -9.13 15.13
N HIS A 177 -6.58 -9.60 13.95
CA HIS A 177 -5.21 -10.04 13.69
C HIS A 177 -4.21 -8.90 13.87
N MET A 178 -4.49 -7.73 13.29
CA MET A 178 -3.61 -6.57 13.40
C MET A 178 -3.57 -5.99 14.84
N ALA A 179 -4.68 -6.01 15.56
CA ALA A 179 -4.75 -5.53 16.94
C ALA A 179 -3.81 -6.27 17.90
N SER A 180 -3.47 -7.53 17.62
CA SER A 180 -2.55 -8.32 18.44
C SER A 180 -1.07 -8.05 18.17
N ARG A 181 -0.73 -7.26 17.14
CA ARG A 181 0.64 -7.13 16.63
C ARG A 181 1.38 -5.87 17.07
N GLY A 182 0.69 -4.84 17.56
CA GLY A 182 1.26 -3.55 17.96
C GLY A 182 0.97 -3.16 19.40
N SER A 183 1.40 -1.96 19.81
CA SER A 183 1.18 -1.42 21.15
C SER A 183 -0.22 -0.85 21.31
N THR A 184 -0.63 -0.02 20.37
CA THR A 184 -1.99 0.50 20.25
C THR A 184 -2.56 0.12 18.89
N PHE A 185 -3.88 0.09 18.80
CA PHE A 185 -4.55 -0.25 17.55
C PHE A 185 -5.87 0.53 17.44
N GLU A 186 -5.98 1.27 16.37
CA GLU A 186 -7.20 2.01 16.04
C GLU A 186 -7.76 1.58 14.68
N VAL A 187 -9.09 1.52 14.57
CA VAL A 187 -9.79 1.27 13.32
C VAL A 187 -10.68 2.44 13.00
N VAL A 188 -10.47 3.04 11.85
CA VAL A 188 -11.31 4.16 11.37
C VAL A 188 -11.88 3.86 9.99
N ALA A 189 -12.99 4.49 9.67
CA ALA A 189 -13.52 4.46 8.31
C ALA A 189 -12.71 5.37 7.40
N SER A 190 -12.55 4.98 6.14
CA SER A 190 -11.97 5.79 5.07
C SER A 190 -13.06 6.24 4.08
N PRO A 191 -13.84 7.25 4.42
CA PRO A 191 -14.86 7.76 3.50
C PRO A 191 -14.19 8.31 2.24
N GLY A 192 -14.81 8.06 1.08
CA GLY A 192 -14.29 8.48 -0.22
C GLY A 192 -13.25 7.53 -0.84
N PHE A 193 -12.94 6.39 -0.22
CA PHE A 193 -12.02 5.41 -0.80
C PHE A 193 -12.47 4.95 -2.19
N LYS A 194 -13.76 4.64 -2.35
CA LYS A 194 -14.33 4.23 -3.64
C LYS A 194 -14.10 5.28 -4.74
N ASP A 195 -14.30 6.55 -4.41
CA ASP A 195 -14.17 7.66 -5.36
C ASP A 195 -12.69 7.97 -5.66
N MET A 196 -11.80 7.82 -4.67
CA MET A 196 -10.35 7.87 -4.86
C MET A 196 -9.85 6.81 -5.86
N MET A 197 -10.45 5.63 -5.85
CA MET A 197 -10.04 4.50 -6.69
C MET A 197 -10.71 4.48 -8.08
N GLN A 198 -11.46 5.51 -8.45
CA GLN A 198 -11.99 5.70 -9.80
C GLN A 198 -10.87 5.93 -10.84
N PRO A 199 -11.17 5.83 -12.15
CA PRO A 199 -10.23 6.26 -13.19
C PRO A 199 -9.71 7.69 -12.92
N PRO A 200 -8.45 8.02 -13.28
CA PRO A 200 -7.81 9.29 -12.89
C PRO A 200 -8.61 10.56 -13.19
N GLN A 201 -9.46 10.54 -14.22
CA GLN A 201 -10.29 11.67 -14.61
C GLN A 201 -11.49 11.89 -13.67
N LEU A 202 -11.92 10.86 -12.95
CA LEU A 202 -13.06 10.85 -12.05
C LEU A 202 -12.65 10.73 -10.58
N ALA A 203 -11.39 10.40 -10.33
CA ALA A 203 -10.89 10.20 -8.98
C ALA A 203 -10.87 11.51 -8.19
N THR A 204 -11.36 11.45 -6.96
CA THR A 204 -11.35 12.56 -6.00
C THR A 204 -10.37 12.29 -4.87
N VAL A 205 -9.92 13.36 -4.22
CA VAL A 205 -9.09 13.26 -3.02
C VAL A 205 -10.00 13.03 -1.81
N PRO A 206 -9.76 12.01 -0.98
CA PRO A 206 -10.57 11.72 0.20
C PRO A 206 -10.11 12.56 1.40
N ASP A 207 -10.43 13.85 1.41
CA ASP A 207 -9.93 14.83 2.39
C ASP A 207 -10.22 14.42 3.84
N ASP A 208 -11.39 13.80 4.12
CA ASP A 208 -11.72 13.33 5.47
C ASP A 208 -10.78 12.21 5.95
N ALA A 209 -10.45 11.28 5.07
CA ALA A 209 -9.50 10.21 5.41
C ALA A 209 -8.08 10.78 5.62
N ILE A 210 -7.68 11.72 4.78
CA ILE A 210 -6.36 12.38 4.91
C ILE A 210 -6.28 13.14 6.22
N ARG A 211 -7.28 13.98 6.56
CA ARG A 211 -7.30 14.71 7.85
C ARG A 211 -7.25 13.76 9.05
N ARG A 212 -7.91 12.60 8.99
CA ARG A 212 -7.84 11.59 10.07
C ARG A 212 -6.43 11.02 10.23
N ILE A 213 -5.76 10.74 9.13
CA ILE A 213 -4.37 10.25 9.17
C ILE A 213 -3.45 11.31 9.78
N VAL A 214 -3.52 12.55 9.31
CA VAL A 214 -2.69 13.65 9.83
C VAL A 214 -2.93 13.87 11.33
N ALA A 215 -4.19 13.99 11.75
CA ALA A 215 -4.55 14.15 13.17
C ALA A 215 -4.09 12.98 14.03
N TRP A 216 -4.12 11.75 13.49
CA TRP A 216 -3.62 10.58 14.21
C TRP A 216 -2.10 10.67 14.45
N PHE A 217 -1.33 11.10 13.45
CA PHE A 217 0.11 11.35 13.61
C PHE A 217 0.40 12.42 14.68
N GLU A 218 -0.38 13.52 14.71
CA GLU A 218 -0.21 14.59 15.71
C GLU A 218 -0.47 14.11 17.14
N THR A 219 -1.32 13.11 17.33
CA THR A 219 -1.67 12.56 18.64
C THR A 219 -0.75 11.45 19.13
N HIS A 220 0.05 10.86 18.22
CA HIS A 220 0.96 9.73 18.50
C HIS A 220 2.43 10.09 18.21
N ALA A 221 2.75 11.37 18.04
CA ALA A 221 4.11 11.88 17.79
C ALA A 221 5.02 11.81 19.02
#